data_a6a5081ca5b766064cead1fd19f3bb98
#
_entry.id   a6a5081ca5b766064cead1fd19f3bb98
#
_cell.length_a   1.000
_cell.length_b   1.000
_cell.length_c   1.000
_cell.angle_alpha   90.00
_cell.angle_beta   90.00
_cell.angle_gamma   90.00
#
_symmetry.space_group_name_H-M   'P 1'
#
loop_
_entity.id
_entity.type
_entity.pdbx_description
1 polymer ?
#
loop_
_entity_poly.entity_id
_entity_poly.type
_entity_poly.pdbx_seq_one_letter_code
_entity_poly.pdbx_strand_id
1 'polypeptide(L)'
;MKINIHISLDELVSQLASIGIPALVLLLAMASTGLAGAAAMTASLSLLGPGGMFGGILTLLAGGVLAEVVTRFGIETVISLVIARMYQNGETQASIEERINGMLISKKLKLKIINKFKELQPEQPDGE
;
A
#
# COMPACT_ATOMS: atom_id res chain seq x y z
N MET A 1 -29.55 -3.86 -5.97
CA MET A 1 -28.78 -4.06 -6.73
C MET A 1 -27.58 -4.30 -6.18
N LYS A 2 -26.93 -4.99 -6.57
CA LYS A 2 -25.93 -5.29 -6.04
C LYS A 2 -24.89 -4.77 -6.55
N ILE A 3 -24.43 -3.97 -6.18
CA ILE A 3 -23.46 -3.37 -6.57
C ILE A 3 -22.41 -4.13 -6.31
N ASN A 4 -22.01 -4.67 -6.89
CA ASN A 4 -21.08 -5.26 -6.76
C ASN A 4 -20.01 -4.82 -6.60
N ILE A 5 -19.79 -4.62 -5.91
CA ILE A 5 -18.79 -4.25 -5.40
C ILE A 5 -17.87 -5.25 -5.38
N HIS A 6 -17.82 -6.06 -6.11
CA HIS A 6 -16.83 -6.87 -6.13
C HIS A 6 -15.85 -6.32 -6.93
N ILE A 7 -15.19 -5.32 -6.52
CA ILE A 7 -13.98 -5.03 -7.07
C ILE A 7 -13.19 -6.17 -6.69
N SER A 8 -12.75 -6.94 -7.56
CA SER A 8 -11.94 -8.07 -7.25
C SER A 8 -10.66 -7.59 -6.61
N LEU A 9 -10.04 -8.46 -5.86
CA LEU A 9 -8.75 -8.15 -5.27
C LEU A 9 -7.76 -7.73 -6.35
N ASP A 10 -7.78 -8.43 -7.48
CA ASP A 10 -6.88 -8.13 -8.58
C ASP A 10 -7.07 -6.72 -9.10
N GLU A 11 -8.31 -6.30 -9.19
CA GLU A 11 -8.62 -4.98 -9.70
C GLU A 11 -8.16 -3.90 -8.73
N LEU A 12 -8.37 -4.11 -7.44
CA LEU A 12 -7.91 -3.16 -6.44
C LEU A 12 -6.39 -3.08 -6.44
N VAL A 13 -5.71 -4.22 -6.53
CA VAL A 13 -4.26 -4.26 -6.56
C VAL A 13 -3.76 -3.49 -7.79
N SER A 14 -4.42 -3.67 -8.92
CA SER A 14 -4.04 -2.95 -10.13
C SER A 14 -4.19 -1.45 -9.95
N GLN A 15 -5.27 -1.01 -9.32
CA GLN A 15 -5.47 0.41 -9.07
C GLN A 15 -4.42 0.99 -8.12
N LEU A 16 -4.12 0.26 -7.06
CA LEU A 16 -3.14 0.72 -6.10
C LEU A 16 -1.75 0.79 -6.73
N ALA A 17 -1.39 -0.20 -7.52
CA ALA A 17 -0.11 -0.19 -8.18
C ALA A 17 0.00 0.94 -9.20
N SER A 18 -1.13 1.32 -9.80
CA SER A 18 -1.14 2.43 -10.72
C SER A 18 -0.90 3.75 -10.03
N ILE A 19 -1.42 3.92 -8.82
CA ILE A 19 -1.13 5.11 -8.03
C ILE A 19 0.35 5.11 -7.66
N GLY A 20 0.89 3.96 -7.36
CA GLY A 20 2.32 3.80 -7.17
C GLY A 20 2.80 4.05 -5.77
N ILE A 21 3.90 4.76 -5.64
CA ILE A 21 4.58 4.93 -4.36
C ILE A 21 3.68 5.48 -3.26
N PRO A 22 2.86 6.50 -3.49
CA PRO A 22 2.01 6.99 -2.38
C PRO A 22 1.07 5.91 -1.84
N ALA A 23 0.53 5.07 -2.72
CA ALA A 23 -0.35 4.01 -2.26
C ALA A 23 0.42 2.97 -1.47
N LEU A 24 1.59 2.59 -1.98
CA LEU A 24 2.40 1.60 -1.30
C LEU A 24 2.84 2.08 0.07
N VAL A 25 3.25 3.34 0.16
CA VAL A 25 3.71 3.90 1.42
C VAL A 25 2.57 3.93 2.44
N LEU A 26 1.37 4.27 1.99
CA LEU A 26 0.23 4.27 2.91
C LEU A 26 -0.03 2.87 3.44
N LEU A 27 0.00 1.86 2.56
CA LEU A 27 -0.23 0.49 2.99
C LEU A 27 0.85 0.02 3.95
N LEU A 28 2.11 0.36 3.66
CA LEU A 28 3.20 -0.03 4.53
C LEU A 28 3.10 0.66 5.89
N ALA A 29 2.65 1.91 5.90
CA ALA A 29 2.46 2.61 7.17
C ALA A 29 1.35 1.95 7.98
N MET A 30 0.27 1.53 7.31
CA MET A 30 -0.80 0.82 8.00
C MET A 30 -0.29 -0.48 8.62
N ALA A 31 0.50 -1.22 7.86
CA ALA A 31 1.04 -2.48 8.38
C ALA A 31 2.00 -2.24 9.54
N SER A 32 2.71 -1.12 9.50
CA SER A 32 3.70 -0.83 10.52
C SER A 32 3.11 -0.30 11.82
N THR A 33 1.90 0.26 11.77
CA THR A 33 1.30 0.81 12.98
C THR A 33 0.66 -0.25 13.84
N GLY A 34 0.39 -1.42 13.27
CA GLY A 34 -0.25 -2.48 14.03
C GLY A 34 -1.73 -2.26 14.26
N LEU A 35 -2.31 -1.23 13.67
CA LEU A 35 -3.73 -0.99 13.80
C LEU A 35 -4.46 -1.67 12.65
N ALA A 36 -5.74 -1.73 12.73
CA ALA A 36 -6.54 -2.40 11.72
C ALA A 36 -7.69 -1.53 11.25
N GLY A 37 -8.11 -1.77 10.03
CA GLY A 37 -9.31 -1.15 9.49
C GLY A 37 -9.21 0.35 9.38
N ALA A 38 -10.31 1.03 9.60
CA ALA A 38 -10.37 2.47 9.43
C ALA A 38 -9.41 3.21 10.35
N ALA A 39 -9.20 2.67 11.55
CA ALA A 39 -8.29 3.32 12.49
C ALA A 39 -6.86 3.32 11.95
N ALA A 40 -6.44 2.23 11.31
CA ALA A 40 -5.11 2.17 10.74
C ALA A 40 -4.96 3.19 9.61
N MET A 41 -6.01 3.32 8.79
CA MET A 41 -5.96 4.28 7.70
C MET A 41 -5.86 5.70 8.21
N THR A 42 -6.66 6.05 9.20
CA THR A 42 -6.64 7.39 9.76
C THR A 42 -5.30 7.70 10.40
N ALA A 43 -4.77 6.76 11.17
CA ALA A 43 -3.50 6.97 11.84
C ALA A 43 -2.37 7.11 10.81
N SER A 44 -2.41 6.29 9.77
CA SER A 44 -1.36 6.33 8.76
C SER A 44 -1.39 7.63 7.98
N LEU A 45 -2.58 8.10 7.65
CA LEU A 45 -2.69 9.37 6.95
C LEU A 45 -2.15 10.51 7.82
N SER A 46 -2.41 10.46 9.13
CA SER A 46 -1.87 11.47 10.02
C SER A 46 -0.35 11.44 10.06
N LEU A 47 0.23 10.24 10.05
CA LEU A 47 1.68 10.12 10.10
C LEU A 47 2.34 10.61 8.82
N LEU A 48 1.68 10.40 7.69
CA LEU A 48 2.24 10.81 6.42
C LEU A 48 1.98 12.29 6.12
N GLY A 49 1.07 12.88 6.85
CA GLY A 49 0.77 14.29 6.69
C GLY A 49 -0.32 14.55 5.67
N PRO A 50 -0.88 15.73 5.69
CA PRO A 50 -1.93 16.08 4.77
C PRO A 50 -1.31 16.26 3.41
N GLY A 51 -2.03 15.99 2.39
CA GLY A 51 -1.47 16.24 1.11
C GLY A 51 -2.33 15.76 -0.02
N GLY A 52 -2.34 16.50 -1.08
CA GLY A 52 -3.09 16.15 -2.25
C GLY A 52 -2.56 14.93 -2.96
N MET A 53 -1.33 14.55 -2.68
CA MET A 53 -0.76 13.40 -3.35
C MET A 53 -1.47 12.10 -3.00
N PHE A 54 -2.26 12.11 -1.92
CA PHE A 54 -2.99 10.93 -1.55
C PHE A 54 -4.46 10.99 -1.95
N GLY A 55 -4.83 11.93 -2.82
CA GLY A 55 -6.22 12.11 -3.21
C GLY A 55 -6.87 10.85 -3.77
N GLY A 56 -6.15 10.14 -4.64
CA GLY A 56 -6.70 8.93 -5.22
C GLY A 56 -6.93 7.85 -4.20
N ILE A 57 -6.01 7.74 -3.23
CA ILE A 57 -6.13 6.78 -2.16
C ILE A 57 -7.31 7.13 -1.27
N LEU A 58 -7.46 8.42 -0.99
CA LEU A 58 -8.58 8.87 -0.17
C LEU A 58 -9.92 8.51 -0.80
N THR A 59 -10.00 8.58 -2.12
CA THR A 59 -11.21 8.20 -2.80
C THR A 59 -11.54 6.71 -2.56
N LEU A 60 -10.51 5.87 -2.60
CA LEU A 60 -10.70 4.45 -2.32
C LEU A 60 -11.11 4.22 -0.88
N LEU A 61 -10.50 4.96 0.03
CA LEU A 61 -10.81 4.81 1.45
C LEU A 61 -12.24 5.23 1.74
N ALA A 62 -12.67 6.33 1.10
CA ALA A 62 -14.01 6.82 1.31
C ALA A 62 -15.05 5.79 0.86
N GLY A 63 -14.72 4.99 -0.13
CA GLY A 63 -15.63 3.97 -0.58
C GLY A 63 -15.62 2.72 0.28
N GLY A 64 -14.69 2.63 1.21
CA GLY A 64 -14.62 1.47 2.10
C GLY A 64 -14.07 0.22 1.45
N VAL A 65 -13.69 0.32 0.18
CA VAL A 65 -13.24 -0.86 -0.56
C VAL A 65 -11.93 -1.39 -0.01
N LEU A 66 -11.00 -0.48 0.25
CA LEU A 66 -9.70 -0.90 0.73
C LEU A 66 -9.83 -1.57 2.10
N ALA A 67 -10.63 -0.98 2.99
CA ALA A 67 -10.81 -1.55 4.31
C ALA A 67 -11.38 -2.96 4.23
N GLU A 68 -12.32 -3.16 3.35
CA GLU A 68 -12.94 -4.46 3.21
C GLU A 68 -11.95 -5.49 2.68
N VAL A 69 -11.17 -5.12 1.69
CA VAL A 69 -10.19 -6.01 1.09
C VAL A 69 -9.11 -6.36 2.11
N VAL A 70 -8.65 -5.37 2.86
CA VAL A 70 -7.64 -5.60 3.88
C VAL A 70 -8.17 -6.54 4.96
N THR A 71 -9.43 -6.37 5.35
CA THR A 71 -10.02 -7.24 6.35
C THR A 71 -10.13 -8.67 5.85
N ARG A 72 -10.50 -8.81 4.59
CA ARG A 72 -10.71 -10.14 4.04
C ARG A 72 -9.42 -10.89 3.73
N PHE A 73 -8.44 -10.22 3.17
CA PHE A 73 -7.23 -10.89 2.71
C PHE A 73 -5.99 -10.61 3.55
N GLY A 74 -6.03 -9.62 4.41
CA GLY A 74 -4.87 -9.23 5.21
C GLY A 74 -4.06 -8.16 4.53
N ILE A 75 -3.60 -7.18 5.31
CA ILE A 75 -2.85 -6.06 4.75
C ILE A 75 -1.55 -6.54 4.10
N GLU A 76 -0.91 -7.53 4.70
CA GLU A 76 0.38 -7.97 4.17
C GLU A 76 0.23 -8.65 2.82
N THR A 77 -0.86 -9.39 2.63
CA THR A 77 -1.12 -10.01 1.34
C THR A 77 -1.34 -8.93 0.28
N VAL A 78 -2.13 -7.92 0.61
CA VAL A 78 -2.41 -6.85 -0.33
C VAL A 78 -1.11 -6.14 -0.70
N ILE A 79 -0.27 -5.86 0.29
CA ILE A 79 1.01 -5.19 0.02
C ILE A 79 1.88 -6.01 -0.92
N SER A 80 2.02 -7.30 -0.66
CA SER A 80 2.86 -8.14 -1.51
C SER A 80 2.36 -8.17 -2.94
N LEU A 81 1.04 -8.20 -3.11
CA LEU A 81 0.46 -8.21 -4.44
C LEU A 81 0.68 -6.88 -5.16
N VAL A 82 0.60 -5.78 -4.42
CA VAL A 82 0.84 -4.47 -5.01
C VAL A 82 2.30 -4.35 -5.43
N ILE A 83 3.22 -4.82 -4.60
CA ILE A 83 4.63 -4.78 -4.94
C ILE A 83 4.89 -5.61 -6.20
N ALA A 84 4.31 -6.80 -6.26
CA ALA A 84 4.49 -7.65 -7.44
C ALA A 84 3.99 -6.97 -8.70
N ARG A 85 2.85 -6.31 -8.60
CA ARG A 85 2.29 -5.62 -9.76
C ARG A 85 3.16 -4.42 -10.16
N MET A 86 3.72 -3.72 -9.19
CA MET A 86 4.61 -2.60 -9.48
C MET A 86 5.86 -3.09 -10.21
N TYR A 87 6.37 -4.26 -9.83
CA TYR A 87 7.50 -4.84 -10.54
C TYR A 87 7.12 -5.17 -11.98
N GLN A 88 5.92 -5.69 -12.19
CA GLN A 88 5.45 -5.96 -13.53
C GLN A 88 5.31 -4.68 -14.33
N ASN A 89 5.05 -3.57 -13.66
CA ASN A 89 4.89 -2.29 -14.32
C ASN A 89 6.24 -1.59 -14.54
N GLY A 90 7.35 -2.24 -14.21
CA GLY A 90 8.66 -1.68 -14.50
C GLY A 90 9.43 -1.16 -13.31
N GLU A 91 8.84 -1.15 -12.12
CA GLU A 91 9.58 -0.70 -10.94
C GLU A 91 10.53 -1.80 -10.50
N THR A 92 11.53 -1.42 -9.71
CA THR A 92 12.45 -2.38 -9.13
C THR A 92 12.50 -2.14 -7.63
N GLN A 93 13.04 -3.09 -6.91
CA GLN A 93 13.18 -2.92 -5.46
C GLN A 93 14.00 -1.66 -5.17
N ALA A 94 15.08 -1.45 -5.91
CA ALA A 94 15.93 -0.30 -5.70
C ALA A 94 15.19 1.01 -6.00
N SER A 95 14.40 1.05 -7.08
CA SER A 95 13.69 2.28 -7.41
C SER A 95 12.65 2.62 -6.38
N ILE A 96 11.95 1.63 -5.85
CA ILE A 96 10.94 1.86 -4.83
C ILE A 96 11.60 2.36 -3.54
N GLU A 97 12.69 1.71 -3.12
CA GLU A 97 13.38 2.14 -1.91
C GLU A 97 13.91 3.55 -2.04
N GLU A 98 14.42 3.88 -3.19
CA GLU A 98 14.95 5.22 -3.42
C GLU A 98 13.84 6.27 -3.27
N ARG A 99 12.68 5.98 -3.82
CA ARG A 99 11.58 6.92 -3.73
C ARG A 99 11.06 7.06 -2.31
N ILE A 100 11.00 5.96 -1.57
CA ILE A 100 10.58 6.02 -0.17
C ILE A 100 11.58 6.85 0.63
N ASN A 101 12.86 6.65 0.38
CA ASN A 101 13.89 7.40 1.09
C ASN A 101 13.85 8.88 0.80
N GLY A 102 13.33 9.25 -0.36
CA GLY A 102 13.20 10.65 -0.74
C GLY A 102 11.97 11.34 -0.18
N MET A 103 11.08 10.62 0.49
CA MET A 103 9.87 11.25 0.99
C MET A 103 10.13 12.06 2.24
N LEU A 104 9.31 13.10 2.42
CA LEU A 104 9.45 13.95 3.59
C LEU A 104 8.63 13.41 4.73
N ILE A 105 9.07 12.33 5.32
CA ILE A 105 8.42 11.74 6.48
C ILE A 105 9.51 11.50 7.52
N SER A 106 9.10 11.22 8.75
CA SER A 106 10.07 11.07 9.81
C SER A 106 11.00 9.89 9.54
N LYS A 107 12.23 10.00 10.04
CA LYS A 107 13.17 8.95 9.86
C LYS A 107 12.69 7.66 10.48
N LYS A 108 12.05 7.74 11.63
CA LYS A 108 11.56 6.58 12.32
C LYS A 108 10.51 5.85 11.50
N LEU A 109 9.57 6.59 10.93
CA LEU A 109 8.55 5.99 10.11
C LEU A 109 9.15 5.43 8.82
N LYS A 110 10.09 6.15 8.26
CA LYS A 110 10.76 5.72 7.04
C LYS A 110 11.44 4.37 7.24
N LEU A 111 12.10 4.20 8.37
CA LEU A 111 12.75 2.93 8.67
C LEU A 111 11.75 1.81 8.80
N LYS A 112 10.63 2.08 9.47
CA LYS A 112 9.60 1.07 9.63
C LYS A 112 9.02 0.66 8.28
N ILE A 113 8.79 1.65 7.43
CA ILE A 113 8.22 1.39 6.11
C ILE A 113 9.18 0.57 5.27
N ILE A 114 10.45 0.93 5.26
CA ILE A 114 11.42 0.21 4.46
C ILE A 114 11.62 -1.21 4.97
N ASN A 115 11.66 -1.38 6.28
CA ASN A 115 11.80 -2.72 6.83
C ASN A 115 10.61 -3.60 6.47
N LYS A 116 9.40 -3.03 6.54
CA LYS A 116 8.21 -3.79 6.18
C LYS A 116 8.21 -4.08 4.68
N PHE A 117 8.67 -3.16 3.88
CA PHE A 117 8.77 -3.36 2.44
C PHE A 117 9.69 -4.55 2.14
N LYS A 118 10.83 -4.61 2.79
CA LYS A 118 11.76 -5.71 2.56
C LYS A 118 11.19 -7.03 3.04
N GLU A 119 10.45 -6.98 4.13
CA GLU A 119 9.86 -8.19 4.69
C GLU A 119 8.77 -8.75 3.78
N LEU A 120 8.04 -7.91 3.09
CA LEU A 120 6.88 -8.33 2.33
C LEU A 120 7.13 -8.48 0.83
N GLN A 121 8.38 -8.68 0.45
CA GLN A 121 8.69 -8.89 -0.96
C GLN A 121 7.94 -10.12 -1.47
N PRO A 122 7.39 -10.03 -2.67
CA PRO A 122 6.67 -11.16 -3.21
C PRO A 122 7.65 -12.27 -3.52
N GLU A 123 7.14 -13.50 -3.50
CA GLU A 123 7.98 -14.59 -3.79
C GLU A 123 8.37 -14.55 -5.19
N GLN A 124 9.65 -14.75 -5.49
CA GLN A 124 10.10 -14.76 -6.84
C GLN A 124 9.84 -16.12 -7.41
N PRO A 125 9.35 -16.17 -8.55
CA PRO A 125 9.13 -17.42 -9.15
C PRO A 125 10.50 -17.92 -9.41
N ASP A 126 10.87 -18.76 -9.14
CA ASP A 126 12.04 -19.20 -9.26
C ASP A 126 12.80 -19.09 -10.19
N GLY A 127 13.21 -19.07 -10.33
CA GLY A 127 13.90 -18.92 -11.09
C GLY A 127 14.77 -18.32 -11.04
N GLU A 128 14.55 -18.03 -10.78
CA GLU A 128 15.09 -17.54 -10.67
C GLU A 128 15.39 -17.34 -10.49
#